data_57e249054e92786cc82a9197e83d3ff5
#
_entry.id   57e249054e92786cc82a9197e83d3ff5
#
_cell.length_a   1.000
_cell.length_b   1.000
_cell.length_c   1.000
_cell.angle_alpha   90.00
_cell.angle_beta   90.00
_cell.angle_gamma   90.00
#
_symmetry.space_group_name_H-M   'P 1'
#
loop_
_entity.id
_entity.type
_entity.pdbx_description
1 polymer ?
#
loop_
_entity_poly.entity_id
_entity_poly.type
_entity_poly.pdbx_seq_one_letter_code
_entity_poly.pdbx_strand_id
1 'polypeptide(L)'
;EGRFREFVQADIDVIGNGDLPDHYEVELPLVMVSALERLREFGLPKATVHANNRKLSEGFYRGLGLTDVEGVLREIDKLDKIGADEVAKLLVEGCGADENQARACLELAELTAADGAELSGKFDTLCEKHGIANDSEAYVLARQGLDTLAMIVDEAARIRPGSVIADLKIARGLDYYTGSVYETFLDGAAALGSICSGGRYDNLASQGNRKYPGVGLSIGLSRLVSYMLHTA
;
A
#
# COMPACT_ATOMS: atom_id res chain seq x y z
N GLU A 1 9.77 15.93 14.97
CA GLU A 1 10.09 16.22 13.57
C GLU A 1 10.71 14.97 12.92
N GLY A 2 9.99 14.27 12.05
CA GLY A 2 10.42 12.98 11.48
C GLY A 2 11.21 13.09 10.16
N ARG A 3 11.68 14.26 9.76
CA ARG A 3 12.42 14.45 8.52
C ARG A 3 13.84 14.98 8.80
N PHE A 4 14.82 14.22 8.33
CA PHE A 4 16.25 14.54 8.44
C PHE A 4 16.78 14.95 7.06
N ARG A 5 17.83 15.80 7.02
CA ARG A 5 18.55 16.13 5.77
C ARG A 5 19.43 14.99 5.31
N GLU A 6 19.93 14.22 6.26
CA GLU A 6 20.70 13.00 6.07
C GLU A 6 20.11 11.93 6.99
N PHE A 7 19.92 10.72 6.50
CA PHE A 7 19.31 9.63 7.26
C PHE A 7 19.89 8.28 6.82
N VAL A 8 19.79 7.31 7.71
CA VAL A 8 20.20 5.92 7.46
C VAL A 8 18.95 5.06 7.28
N GLN A 9 18.99 4.18 6.30
CA GLN A 9 17.98 3.16 6.05
C GLN A 9 18.59 1.77 6.10
N ALA A 10 17.77 0.77 6.39
CA ALA A 10 18.09 -0.64 6.20
C ALA A 10 17.11 -1.18 5.15
N ASP A 11 17.66 -1.57 4.02
CA ASP A 11 16.90 -1.99 2.85
C ASP A 11 17.06 -3.50 2.61
N ILE A 12 15.99 -4.12 2.11
CA ILE A 12 15.99 -5.49 1.62
C ILE A 12 15.24 -5.53 0.30
N ASP A 13 15.87 -6.12 -0.71
CA ASP A 13 15.27 -6.29 -2.04
C ASP A 13 15.49 -7.72 -2.54
N VAL A 14 14.47 -8.25 -3.23
CA VAL A 14 14.58 -9.46 -4.04
C VAL A 14 14.30 -9.07 -5.49
N ILE A 15 15.26 -9.40 -6.37
CA ILE A 15 15.16 -9.06 -7.79
C ILE A 15 15.20 -10.35 -8.60
N GLY A 16 14.18 -10.56 -9.43
CA GLY A 16 14.06 -11.68 -10.35
C GLY A 16 14.81 -11.42 -11.66
N ASN A 17 15.07 -12.50 -12.41
CA ASN A 17 15.59 -12.43 -13.77
C ASN A 17 14.53 -12.98 -14.74
N GLY A 18 13.80 -12.07 -15.36
CA GLY A 18 12.67 -12.37 -16.24
C GLY A 18 11.33 -12.28 -15.51
N ASP A 19 11.18 -13.03 -14.43
CA ASP A 19 10.00 -13.02 -13.55
C ASP A 19 10.39 -12.96 -12.07
N LEU A 20 9.41 -12.73 -11.22
CA LEU A 20 9.55 -12.75 -9.76
C LEU A 20 8.31 -13.43 -9.16
N PRO A 21 8.48 -14.60 -8.49
CA PRO A 21 7.39 -15.30 -7.83
C PRO A 21 6.65 -14.43 -6.78
N ASP A 22 5.33 -14.51 -6.77
CA ASP A 22 4.47 -13.66 -5.93
C ASP A 22 4.66 -13.90 -4.42
N HIS A 23 5.17 -15.07 -3.99
CA HIS A 23 5.42 -15.36 -2.59
C HIS A 23 6.40 -14.37 -1.93
N TYR A 24 7.29 -13.72 -2.71
CA TYR A 24 8.18 -12.69 -2.17
C TYR A 24 7.42 -11.44 -1.71
N GLU A 25 6.22 -11.20 -2.25
CA GLU A 25 5.34 -10.13 -1.76
C GLU A 25 4.75 -10.43 -0.37
N VAL A 26 4.74 -11.69 0.05
CA VAL A 26 4.42 -12.14 1.41
C VAL A 26 5.66 -12.18 2.30
N GLU A 27 6.76 -12.74 1.78
CA GLU A 27 7.96 -13.00 2.56
C GLU A 27 8.64 -11.73 3.06
N LEU A 28 8.79 -10.71 2.19
CA LEU A 28 9.52 -9.51 2.56
C LEU A 28 8.88 -8.72 3.71
N PRO A 29 7.55 -8.40 3.70
CA PRO A 29 6.92 -7.77 4.86
C PRO A 29 7.04 -8.60 6.14
N LEU A 30 7.01 -9.93 6.07
CA LEU A 30 7.19 -10.79 7.24
C LEU A 30 8.63 -10.78 7.77
N VAL A 31 9.63 -10.70 6.90
CA VAL A 31 11.04 -10.48 7.31
C VAL A 31 11.18 -9.16 8.05
N MET A 32 10.58 -8.09 7.52
CA MET A 32 10.61 -6.77 8.16
C MET A 32 9.90 -6.77 9.51
N VAL A 33 8.71 -7.38 9.60
CA VAL A 33 8.00 -7.56 10.89
C VAL A 33 8.89 -8.31 11.88
N SER A 34 9.55 -9.39 11.43
CA SER A 34 10.44 -10.19 12.30
C SER A 34 11.62 -9.37 12.84
N ALA A 35 12.19 -8.48 12.03
CA ALA A 35 13.25 -7.58 12.46
C ALA A 35 12.74 -6.55 13.49
N LEU A 36 11.58 -5.94 13.22
CA LEU A 36 10.97 -4.96 14.12
C LEU A 36 10.51 -5.58 15.45
N GLU A 37 10.00 -6.81 15.45
CA GLU A 37 9.62 -7.52 16.66
C GLU A 37 10.80 -7.75 17.64
N ARG A 38 12.01 -7.98 17.12
CA ARG A 38 13.21 -8.09 17.96
C ARG A 38 13.55 -6.77 18.67
N LEU A 39 13.18 -5.65 18.09
CA LEU A 39 13.41 -4.34 18.70
C LEU A 39 12.41 -4.02 19.83
N ARG A 40 11.36 -4.83 20.00
CA ARG A 40 10.42 -4.68 21.12
C ARG A 40 11.07 -4.90 22.48
N GLU A 41 12.12 -5.73 22.53
CA GLU A 41 12.93 -5.91 23.77
C GLU A 41 13.58 -4.59 24.21
N PHE A 42 13.76 -3.66 23.28
CA PHE A 42 14.34 -2.32 23.52
C PHE A 42 13.27 -1.22 23.57
N GLY A 43 11.99 -1.57 23.78
CA GLY A 43 10.90 -0.62 23.95
C GLY A 43 10.19 -0.17 22.66
N LEU A 44 10.48 -0.77 21.51
CA LEU A 44 9.73 -0.46 20.30
C LEU A 44 8.29 -1.00 20.41
N PRO A 45 7.23 -0.20 20.14
CA PRO A 45 5.87 -0.69 20.07
C PRO A 45 5.67 -1.77 18.99
N LYS A 46 4.54 -2.48 19.03
CA LYS A 46 4.17 -3.40 17.95
C LYS A 46 4.09 -2.64 16.63
N ALA A 47 4.62 -3.24 15.58
CA ALA A 47 4.52 -2.73 14.22
C ALA A 47 3.48 -3.52 13.43
N THR A 48 2.65 -2.81 12.64
CA THR A 48 1.68 -3.40 11.72
C THR A 48 1.97 -2.89 10.32
N VAL A 49 2.04 -3.81 9.36
CA VAL A 49 2.21 -3.50 7.94
C VAL A 49 0.83 -3.28 7.33
N HIS A 50 0.64 -2.15 6.70
CA HIS A 50 -0.52 -1.80 5.90
C HIS A 50 -0.15 -2.03 4.43
N ALA A 51 -0.91 -2.87 3.76
CA ALA A 51 -0.66 -3.26 2.38
C ALA A 51 -1.81 -2.83 1.46
N ASN A 52 -1.46 -2.39 0.27
CA ASN A 52 -2.39 -2.17 -0.84
C ASN A 52 -1.78 -2.77 -2.12
N ASN A 53 -2.55 -2.79 -3.20
CA ASN A 53 -2.07 -3.18 -4.52
C ASN A 53 -2.47 -2.15 -5.57
N ARG A 54 -1.49 -1.66 -6.33
CA ARG A 54 -1.70 -0.63 -7.33
C ARG A 54 -2.72 -1.01 -8.39
N LYS A 55 -2.71 -2.27 -8.87
CA LYS A 55 -3.65 -2.76 -9.87
C LYS A 55 -5.09 -2.73 -9.37
N LEU A 56 -5.31 -3.01 -8.07
CA LEU A 56 -6.63 -2.93 -7.45
C LEU A 56 -7.17 -1.49 -7.53
N SER A 57 -6.40 -0.53 -7.04
CA SER A 57 -6.79 0.89 -7.04
C SER A 57 -6.95 1.43 -8.46
N GLU A 58 -6.00 1.14 -9.35
CA GLU A 58 -6.04 1.54 -10.76
C GLU A 58 -7.28 0.98 -11.47
N GLY A 59 -7.56 -0.31 -11.31
CA GLY A 59 -8.71 -0.95 -11.93
C GLY A 59 -10.02 -0.38 -11.42
N PHE A 60 -10.14 -0.11 -10.12
CA PHE A 60 -11.33 0.53 -9.56
C PHE A 60 -11.55 1.94 -10.13
N TYR A 61 -10.51 2.79 -10.16
CA TYR A 61 -10.63 4.15 -10.70
C TYR A 61 -10.95 4.16 -12.19
N ARG A 62 -10.35 3.26 -12.97
CA ARG A 62 -10.71 3.07 -14.39
C ARG A 62 -12.15 2.58 -14.56
N GLY A 63 -12.62 1.71 -13.68
CA GLY A 63 -14.00 1.24 -13.64
C GLY A 63 -15.01 2.34 -13.37
N LEU A 64 -14.63 3.37 -12.62
CA LEU A 64 -15.41 4.60 -12.45
C LEU A 64 -15.37 5.52 -13.69
N GLY A 65 -14.54 5.23 -14.69
CA GLY A 65 -14.35 6.07 -15.88
C GLY A 65 -13.27 7.14 -15.71
N LEU A 66 -12.48 7.12 -14.62
CA LEU A 66 -11.38 8.06 -14.42
C LEU A 66 -10.16 7.67 -15.26
N THR A 67 -9.55 8.65 -15.93
CA THR A 67 -8.40 8.45 -16.82
C THR A 67 -7.08 8.89 -16.20
N ASP A 68 -7.10 9.90 -15.31
CA ASP A 68 -5.92 10.39 -14.57
C ASP A 68 -5.74 9.61 -13.25
N VAL A 69 -5.46 8.30 -13.37
CA VAL A 69 -5.25 7.42 -12.22
C VAL A 69 -4.11 7.90 -11.33
N GLU A 70 -3.03 8.41 -11.91
CA GLU A 70 -1.87 8.93 -11.16
C GLU A 70 -2.24 10.16 -10.34
N GLY A 71 -3.04 11.05 -10.92
CA GLY A 71 -3.58 12.20 -10.22
C GLY A 71 -4.44 11.76 -9.05
N VAL A 72 -5.38 10.84 -9.27
CA VAL A 72 -6.26 10.30 -8.20
C VAL A 72 -5.45 9.73 -7.05
N LEU A 73 -4.49 8.84 -7.32
CA LEU A 73 -3.64 8.24 -6.30
C LEU A 73 -2.87 9.31 -5.51
N ARG A 74 -2.34 10.33 -6.19
CA ARG A 74 -1.61 11.45 -5.57
C ARG A 74 -2.48 12.26 -4.62
N GLU A 75 -3.75 12.46 -4.96
CA GLU A 75 -4.68 13.17 -4.09
C GLU A 75 -5.10 12.29 -2.91
N ILE A 76 -5.35 11.01 -3.12
CA ILE A 76 -5.64 10.04 -2.04
C ILE A 76 -4.50 9.95 -1.02
N ASP A 77 -3.21 10.00 -1.43
CA ASP A 77 -2.06 10.03 -0.49
C ASP A 77 -2.10 11.19 0.51
N LYS A 78 -2.88 12.23 0.22
CA LYS A 78 -3.02 13.37 1.11
C LYS A 78 -4.11 13.22 2.17
N LEU A 79 -4.92 12.14 2.09
CA LEU A 79 -6.14 11.96 2.89
C LEU A 79 -5.90 12.16 4.40
N ASP A 80 -4.85 11.56 4.95
CA ASP A 80 -4.51 11.70 6.37
C ASP A 80 -4.02 13.11 6.77
N LYS A 81 -3.62 13.92 5.79
CA LYS A 81 -3.03 15.26 6.04
C LYS A 81 -4.06 16.39 5.94
N ILE A 82 -4.97 16.29 4.97
CA ILE A 82 -5.88 17.39 4.62
C ILE A 82 -7.36 17.02 4.79
N GLY A 83 -7.68 15.74 5.04
CA GLY A 83 -9.04 15.25 5.26
C GLY A 83 -9.82 14.96 3.96
N ALA A 84 -10.96 14.25 4.13
CA ALA A 84 -11.76 13.74 3.02
C ALA A 84 -12.40 14.84 2.16
N ASP A 85 -12.91 15.91 2.78
CA ASP A 85 -13.57 16.99 2.05
C ASP A 85 -12.62 17.72 1.10
N GLU A 86 -11.40 18.00 1.55
CA GLU A 86 -10.41 18.68 0.72
C GLU A 86 -9.87 17.74 -0.37
N VAL A 87 -9.69 16.44 -0.09
CA VAL A 87 -9.32 15.45 -1.11
C VAL A 87 -10.43 15.32 -2.16
N ALA A 88 -11.70 15.24 -1.77
CA ALA A 88 -12.82 15.18 -2.72
C ALA A 88 -12.80 16.37 -3.69
N LYS A 89 -12.57 17.58 -3.16
CA LYS A 89 -12.47 18.80 -3.96
C LYS A 89 -11.31 18.75 -4.94
N LEU A 90 -10.12 18.29 -4.50
CA LEU A 90 -8.96 18.16 -5.38
C LEU A 90 -9.18 17.10 -6.47
N LEU A 91 -9.90 16.01 -6.19
CA LEU A 91 -10.27 15.02 -7.19
C LEU A 91 -11.18 15.61 -8.28
N VAL A 92 -12.15 16.45 -7.89
CA VAL A 92 -13.06 17.11 -8.84
C VAL A 92 -12.32 18.18 -9.65
N GLU A 93 -11.55 19.05 -9.00
CA GLU A 93 -10.88 20.17 -9.66
C GLU A 93 -9.66 19.77 -10.50
N GLY A 94 -8.94 18.72 -10.07
CA GLY A 94 -7.63 18.36 -10.62
C GLY A 94 -7.58 17.06 -11.42
N CYS A 95 -8.44 16.08 -11.11
CA CYS A 95 -8.38 14.74 -11.72
C CYS A 95 -9.56 14.44 -12.67
N GLY A 96 -10.46 15.40 -12.88
CA GLY A 96 -11.61 15.27 -13.77
C GLY A 96 -12.71 14.35 -13.23
N ALA A 97 -12.76 14.11 -11.90
CA ALA A 97 -13.81 13.36 -11.27
C ALA A 97 -15.08 14.22 -11.10
N ASP A 98 -16.25 13.59 -11.18
CA ASP A 98 -17.46 14.19 -10.63
C ASP A 98 -17.58 13.92 -9.12
N GLU A 99 -18.58 14.52 -8.45
CA GLU A 99 -18.77 14.37 -7.00
C GLU A 99 -19.03 12.92 -6.58
N ASN A 100 -19.70 12.12 -7.41
CA ASN A 100 -19.99 10.71 -7.12
C ASN A 100 -18.71 9.86 -7.28
N GLN A 101 -17.93 10.12 -8.31
CA GLN A 101 -16.63 9.47 -8.54
C GLN A 101 -15.63 9.81 -7.44
N ALA A 102 -15.56 11.08 -7.01
CA ALA A 102 -14.71 11.50 -5.90
C ALA A 102 -15.10 10.79 -4.60
N ARG A 103 -16.41 10.68 -4.31
CA ARG A 103 -16.91 9.91 -3.16
C ARG A 103 -16.54 8.43 -3.25
N ALA A 104 -16.68 7.80 -4.42
CA ALA A 104 -16.31 6.42 -4.63
C ALA A 104 -14.79 6.18 -4.39
N CYS A 105 -13.93 7.11 -4.82
CA CYS A 105 -12.50 7.05 -4.55
C CYS A 105 -12.19 7.09 -3.05
N LEU A 106 -12.89 7.94 -2.28
CA LEU A 106 -12.73 8.02 -0.83
C LEU A 106 -13.25 6.76 -0.13
N GLU A 107 -14.39 6.22 -0.56
CA GLU A 107 -14.94 4.96 -0.02
C GLU A 107 -13.97 3.79 -0.25
N LEU A 108 -13.30 3.72 -1.41
CA LEU A 108 -12.24 2.74 -1.61
C LEU A 108 -11.07 2.96 -0.64
N ALA A 109 -10.63 4.20 -0.46
CA ALA A 109 -9.52 4.52 0.42
C ALA A 109 -9.81 4.23 1.90
N GLU A 110 -11.06 4.25 2.33
CA GLU A 110 -11.48 3.89 3.68
C GLU A 110 -11.54 2.38 3.93
N LEU A 111 -11.43 1.56 2.87
CA LEU A 111 -11.55 0.12 2.98
C LEU A 111 -10.30 -0.48 3.61
N THR A 112 -10.50 -1.17 4.73
CA THR A 112 -9.50 -1.99 5.40
C THR A 112 -10.04 -3.40 5.62
N ALA A 113 -9.15 -4.40 5.66
CA ALA A 113 -9.52 -5.78 5.95
C ALA A 113 -8.38 -6.54 6.61
N ALA A 114 -8.73 -7.48 7.48
CA ALA A 114 -7.77 -8.34 8.17
C ALA A 114 -7.57 -9.70 7.49
N ASP A 115 -8.44 -10.06 6.55
CA ASP A 115 -8.35 -11.28 5.75
C ASP A 115 -8.89 -11.09 4.33
N GLY A 116 -8.56 -12.03 3.44
CA GLY A 116 -8.88 -11.94 2.02
C GLY A 116 -10.36 -12.09 1.71
N ALA A 117 -11.12 -12.83 2.52
CA ALA A 117 -12.57 -13.00 2.32
C ALA A 117 -13.31 -11.70 2.67
N GLU A 118 -12.96 -11.06 3.78
CA GLU A 118 -13.46 -9.74 4.16
C GLU A 118 -13.12 -8.70 3.10
N LEU A 119 -11.86 -8.68 2.64
CA LEU A 119 -11.39 -7.77 1.60
C LEU A 119 -12.22 -7.92 0.31
N SER A 120 -12.38 -9.16 -0.18
CA SER A 120 -13.10 -9.44 -1.41
C SER A 120 -14.58 -9.05 -1.30
N GLY A 121 -15.25 -9.40 -0.20
CA GLY A 121 -16.66 -9.06 0.00
C GLY A 121 -16.91 -7.55 0.06
N LYS A 122 -16.05 -6.80 0.75
CA LYS A 122 -16.13 -5.33 0.80
C LYS A 122 -15.89 -4.69 -0.57
N PHE A 123 -14.91 -5.19 -1.31
CA PHE A 123 -14.59 -4.67 -2.64
C PHE A 123 -15.71 -4.94 -3.64
N ASP A 124 -16.25 -6.17 -3.68
CA ASP A 124 -17.35 -6.53 -4.58
C ASP A 124 -18.59 -5.68 -4.29
N THR A 125 -18.95 -5.50 -3.01
CA THR A 125 -20.04 -4.61 -2.59
C THR A 125 -19.81 -3.16 -3.08
N LEU A 126 -18.58 -2.68 -3.00
CA LEU A 126 -18.26 -1.33 -3.47
C LEU A 126 -18.36 -1.20 -4.99
N CYS A 127 -17.89 -2.21 -5.74
CA CYS A 127 -18.03 -2.25 -7.20
C CYS A 127 -19.50 -2.26 -7.63
N GLU A 128 -20.33 -3.09 -7.00
CA GLU A 128 -21.78 -3.15 -7.27
C GLU A 128 -22.45 -1.80 -6.98
N LYS A 129 -22.15 -1.18 -5.85
CA LYS A 129 -22.68 0.13 -5.45
C LYS A 129 -22.40 1.21 -6.49
N HIS A 130 -21.21 1.19 -7.08
CA HIS A 130 -20.79 2.20 -8.06
C HIS A 130 -20.95 1.76 -9.53
N GLY A 131 -21.62 0.63 -9.77
CA GLY A 131 -21.95 0.17 -11.12
C GLY A 131 -20.77 -0.27 -11.97
N ILE A 132 -19.66 -0.70 -11.34
CA ILE A 132 -18.51 -1.25 -12.06
C ILE A 132 -18.85 -2.67 -12.51
N ALA A 133 -18.92 -2.86 -13.84
CA ALA A 133 -19.27 -4.15 -14.42
C ALA A 133 -18.18 -5.20 -14.16
N ASN A 134 -18.58 -6.38 -13.68
CA ASN A 134 -17.67 -7.45 -13.29
C ASN A 134 -16.97 -8.17 -14.47
N ASP A 135 -17.39 -7.91 -15.69
CA ASP A 135 -16.79 -8.40 -16.94
C ASP A 135 -15.94 -7.34 -17.66
N SER A 136 -15.81 -6.14 -17.08
CA SER A 136 -14.99 -5.06 -17.65
C SER A 136 -13.49 -5.34 -17.48
N GLU A 137 -12.68 -4.85 -18.44
CA GLU A 137 -11.20 -4.91 -18.32
C GLU A 137 -10.70 -4.22 -17.04
N ALA A 138 -11.35 -3.16 -16.62
CA ALA A 138 -11.06 -2.42 -15.41
C ALA A 138 -11.28 -3.29 -14.15
N TYR A 139 -12.41 -4.00 -14.07
CA TYR A 139 -12.67 -4.91 -12.97
C TYR A 139 -11.70 -6.10 -12.98
N VAL A 140 -11.38 -6.66 -14.15
CA VAL A 140 -10.40 -7.76 -14.27
C VAL A 140 -9.02 -7.31 -13.75
N LEU A 141 -8.58 -6.09 -14.07
CA LEU A 141 -7.34 -5.51 -13.54
C LEU A 141 -7.41 -5.35 -12.01
N ALA A 142 -8.51 -4.82 -11.50
CA ALA A 142 -8.69 -4.67 -10.05
C ALA A 142 -8.66 -6.02 -9.33
N ARG A 143 -9.32 -7.05 -9.89
CA ARG A 143 -9.32 -8.43 -9.32
C ARG A 143 -7.93 -9.03 -9.26
N GLN A 144 -7.07 -8.83 -10.25
CA GLN A 144 -5.68 -9.29 -10.18
C GLN A 144 -4.94 -8.69 -8.95
N GLY A 145 -5.12 -7.40 -8.71
CA GLY A 145 -4.54 -6.74 -7.55
C GLY A 145 -5.18 -7.19 -6.22
N LEU A 146 -6.50 -7.40 -6.23
CA LEU A 146 -7.24 -7.88 -5.07
C LEU A 146 -6.79 -9.30 -4.66
N ASP A 147 -6.69 -10.21 -5.63
CA ASP A 147 -6.30 -11.60 -5.38
C ASP A 147 -4.87 -11.69 -4.82
N THR A 148 -3.95 -10.86 -5.33
CA THR A 148 -2.59 -10.74 -4.78
C THR A 148 -2.62 -10.19 -3.35
N LEU A 149 -3.39 -9.14 -3.09
CA LEU A 149 -3.49 -8.53 -1.76
C LEU A 149 -4.15 -9.47 -0.74
N ALA A 150 -5.19 -10.19 -1.14
CA ALA A 150 -5.83 -11.22 -0.33
C ALA A 150 -4.84 -12.34 0.05
N MET A 151 -4.07 -12.84 -0.92
CA MET A 151 -3.01 -13.81 -0.66
C MET A 151 -2.00 -13.28 0.37
N ILE A 152 -1.56 -12.03 0.24
CA ILE A 152 -0.59 -11.43 1.17
C ILE A 152 -1.15 -11.40 2.60
N VAL A 153 -2.39 -10.93 2.78
CA VAL A 153 -3.01 -10.81 4.10
C VAL A 153 -3.25 -12.19 4.72
N ASP A 154 -3.81 -13.13 3.95
CA ASP A 154 -4.12 -14.49 4.43
C ASP A 154 -2.88 -15.28 4.82
N GLU A 155 -1.83 -15.27 3.96
CA GLU A 155 -0.59 -15.97 4.27
C GLU A 155 0.17 -15.30 5.43
N ALA A 156 0.15 -13.98 5.52
CA ALA A 156 0.71 -13.27 6.66
C ALA A 156 -0.04 -13.60 7.95
N ALA A 157 -1.38 -13.65 7.92
CA ALA A 157 -2.20 -14.00 9.07
C ALA A 157 -1.94 -15.45 9.54
N ARG A 158 -1.69 -16.38 8.61
CA ARG A 158 -1.35 -17.78 8.93
C ARG A 158 -0.01 -17.89 9.65
N ILE A 159 0.98 -17.07 9.29
CA ILE A 159 2.34 -17.14 9.85
C ILE A 159 2.48 -16.26 11.09
N ARG A 160 1.93 -15.02 11.03
CA ARG A 160 2.00 -14.00 12.07
C ARG A 160 0.69 -13.20 12.16
N PRO A 161 -0.30 -13.70 12.89
CA PRO A 161 -1.62 -13.05 12.99
C PRO A 161 -1.53 -11.57 13.38
N GLY A 162 -2.23 -10.72 12.64
CA GLY A 162 -2.30 -9.28 12.90
C GLY A 162 -1.02 -8.50 12.63
N SER A 163 -0.10 -9.04 11.82
CA SER A 163 1.12 -8.34 11.39
C SER A 163 0.96 -7.56 10.10
N VAL A 164 0.05 -8.01 9.22
CA VAL A 164 -0.26 -7.36 7.94
C VAL A 164 -1.77 -7.21 7.81
N ILE A 165 -2.23 -6.06 7.35
CA ILE A 165 -3.63 -5.78 7.02
C ILE A 165 -3.71 -5.14 5.63
N ALA A 166 -4.83 -5.37 4.93
CA ALA A 166 -5.18 -4.57 3.77
C ALA A 166 -5.63 -3.18 4.21
N ASP A 167 -5.09 -2.14 3.56
CA ASP A 167 -5.46 -0.74 3.78
C ASP A 167 -5.35 0.01 2.45
N LEU A 168 -6.50 0.22 1.81
CA LEU A 168 -6.54 0.73 0.44
C LEU A 168 -6.25 2.24 0.34
N LYS A 169 -6.05 2.92 1.47
CA LYS A 169 -5.56 4.28 1.54
C LYS A 169 -4.07 4.39 1.20
N ILE A 170 -3.30 3.30 1.35
CA ILE A 170 -1.86 3.31 1.05
C ILE A 170 -1.66 3.48 -0.46
N ALA A 171 -1.22 4.66 -0.86
CA ALA A 171 -1.08 5.07 -2.27
C ALA A 171 0.33 5.52 -2.64
N ARG A 172 1.30 5.44 -1.72
CA ARG A 172 2.67 5.94 -1.90
C ARG A 172 3.51 5.13 -2.88
N GLY A 173 4.57 5.75 -3.39
CA GLY A 173 5.49 5.14 -4.35
C GLY A 173 4.92 5.11 -5.76
N LEU A 174 4.17 6.12 -6.14
CA LEU A 174 3.32 6.18 -7.32
C LEU A 174 4.01 5.93 -8.65
N ASP A 175 5.24 6.38 -8.80
CA ASP A 175 5.85 6.49 -10.13
C ASP A 175 6.53 5.19 -10.58
N TYR A 176 6.87 4.27 -9.69
CA TYR A 176 7.61 3.06 -10.06
C TYR A 176 7.06 1.73 -9.52
N TYR A 177 6.19 1.74 -8.50
CA TYR A 177 5.54 0.51 -8.05
C TYR A 177 4.46 0.07 -9.02
N THR A 178 4.43 -1.23 -9.31
CA THR A 178 3.54 -1.86 -10.31
C THR A 178 2.59 -2.90 -9.73
N GLY A 179 2.75 -3.24 -8.46
CA GLY A 179 1.99 -4.24 -7.74
C GLY A 179 1.71 -3.82 -6.31
N SER A 180 2.05 -4.67 -5.36
CA SER A 180 1.82 -4.39 -3.94
C SER A 180 2.67 -3.24 -3.44
N VAL A 181 2.10 -2.45 -2.52
CA VAL A 181 2.74 -1.35 -1.80
C VAL A 181 2.51 -1.53 -0.31
N TYR A 182 3.49 -1.14 0.48
CA TYR A 182 3.50 -1.36 1.93
C TYR A 182 3.91 -0.11 2.67
N GLU A 183 3.25 0.14 3.78
CA GLU A 183 3.69 1.07 4.82
C GLU A 183 3.55 0.42 6.19
N THR A 184 4.48 0.70 7.08
CA THR A 184 4.49 0.11 8.42
C THR A 184 4.36 1.19 9.47
N PHE A 185 3.43 1.00 10.39
CA PHE A 185 3.14 1.93 11.47
C PHE A 185 3.35 1.26 12.83
N LEU A 186 3.72 2.06 13.83
CA LEU A 186 3.86 1.62 15.22
C LEU A 186 2.56 1.91 15.99
N ASP A 187 2.10 0.92 16.75
CA ASP A 187 0.92 1.06 17.61
C ASP A 187 1.13 2.19 18.62
N GLY A 188 0.17 3.10 18.71
CA GLY A 188 0.23 4.25 19.61
C GLY A 188 1.20 5.37 19.21
N ALA A 189 1.88 5.27 18.06
CA ALA A 189 2.84 6.26 17.59
C ALA A 189 2.46 6.87 16.22
N ALA A 190 1.18 7.13 15.98
CA ALA A 190 0.67 7.63 14.71
C ALA A 190 1.36 8.92 14.22
N ALA A 191 1.75 9.81 15.15
CA ALA A 191 2.45 11.05 14.82
C ALA A 191 3.84 10.83 14.19
N LEU A 192 4.44 9.65 14.36
CA LEU A 192 5.72 9.29 13.75
C LEU A 192 5.56 9.04 12.24
N GLY A 193 4.37 8.64 11.80
CA GLY A 193 4.08 8.19 10.44
C GLY A 193 4.71 6.83 10.13
N SER A 194 4.78 6.49 8.86
CA SER A 194 5.36 5.23 8.40
C SER A 194 6.85 5.13 8.73
N ILE A 195 7.24 4.02 9.33
CA ILE A 195 8.64 3.72 9.72
C ILE A 195 9.37 2.83 8.73
N CYS A 196 8.61 2.10 7.91
CA CYS A 196 9.11 1.25 6.84
C CYS A 196 8.13 1.32 5.68
N SER A 197 8.64 1.40 4.48
CA SER A 197 7.83 1.42 3.26
C SER A 197 8.51 0.64 2.13
N GLY A 198 7.72 0.25 1.13
CA GLY A 198 8.24 -0.46 -0.03
C GLY A 198 7.14 -0.95 -0.95
N GLY A 199 7.49 -1.83 -1.88
CA GLY A 199 6.54 -2.42 -2.81
C GLY A 199 7.20 -3.19 -3.95
N ARG A 200 6.35 -3.72 -4.83
CA ARG A 200 6.75 -4.40 -6.07
C ARG A 200 6.97 -3.40 -7.20
N TYR A 201 8.08 -3.56 -7.91
CA TYR A 201 8.45 -2.79 -9.08
C TYR A 201 8.92 -3.74 -10.21
N ASP A 202 8.28 -3.67 -11.37
CA ASP A 202 8.61 -4.58 -12.48
C ASP A 202 9.56 -3.94 -13.52
N ASN A 203 9.68 -2.60 -13.51
CA ASN A 203 10.40 -1.89 -14.53
C ASN A 203 11.62 -1.10 -14.05
N LEU A 204 11.74 -0.83 -12.75
CA LEU A 204 12.77 0.06 -12.19
C LEU A 204 14.20 -0.42 -12.48
N ALA A 205 14.48 -1.71 -12.32
CA ALA A 205 15.78 -2.31 -12.58
C ALA A 205 15.94 -2.83 -14.01
N SER A 206 14.89 -2.76 -14.86
CA SER A 206 14.89 -3.33 -16.21
C SER A 206 15.74 -2.49 -17.17
N GLN A 207 16.47 -3.16 -18.07
CA GLN A 207 17.36 -2.51 -19.06
C GLN A 207 17.15 -3.09 -20.46
N GLY A 208 16.71 -2.26 -21.40
CA GLY A 208 16.39 -2.70 -22.77
C GLY A 208 15.32 -3.78 -22.75
N ASN A 209 15.59 -4.93 -23.34
CA ASN A 209 14.67 -6.06 -23.40
C ASN A 209 14.78 -7.02 -22.17
N ARG A 210 15.66 -6.72 -21.22
CA ARG A 210 15.84 -7.54 -20.02
C ARG A 210 14.94 -7.04 -18.91
N LYS A 211 14.08 -7.91 -18.40
CA LYS A 211 13.16 -7.64 -17.29
C LYS A 211 13.79 -8.11 -15.98
N TYR A 212 13.80 -7.22 -15.01
CA TYR A 212 14.25 -7.48 -13.65
C TYR A 212 13.21 -6.98 -12.64
N PRO A 213 12.07 -7.69 -12.52
CA PRO A 213 11.07 -7.37 -11.51
C PRO A 213 11.66 -7.51 -10.13
N GLY A 214 11.26 -6.65 -9.21
CA GLY A 214 11.71 -6.68 -7.84
C GLY A 214 10.61 -6.34 -6.86
N VAL A 215 10.82 -6.73 -5.61
CA VAL A 215 10.07 -6.26 -4.45
C VAL A 215 11.07 -5.91 -3.36
N GLY A 216 10.87 -4.76 -2.72
CA GLY A 216 11.79 -4.29 -1.70
C GLY A 216 11.10 -3.44 -0.64
N LEU A 217 11.67 -3.46 0.56
CA LEU A 217 11.23 -2.65 1.69
C LEU A 217 12.42 -1.98 2.36
N SER A 218 12.18 -0.79 2.91
CA SER A 218 13.18 0.06 3.55
C SER A 218 12.73 0.50 4.94
N ILE A 219 13.53 0.23 5.96
CA ILE A 219 13.32 0.73 7.33
C ILE A 219 14.07 2.04 7.51
N GLY A 220 13.40 3.08 7.96
CA GLY A 220 14.00 4.36 8.33
C GLY A 220 14.72 4.28 9.69
N LEU A 221 15.97 3.78 9.72
CA LEU A 221 16.72 3.59 10.97
C LEU A 221 16.88 4.87 11.77
N SER A 222 17.20 5.98 11.12
CA SER A 222 17.33 7.27 11.83
C SER A 222 16.05 7.66 12.55
N ARG A 223 14.89 7.35 11.95
CA ARG A 223 13.57 7.61 12.55
C ARG A 223 13.30 6.72 13.75
N LEU A 224 13.59 5.42 13.64
CA LEU A 224 13.44 4.47 14.75
C LEU A 224 14.35 4.81 15.93
N VAL A 225 15.64 5.05 15.68
CA VAL A 225 16.59 5.42 16.71
C VAL A 225 16.17 6.72 17.42
N SER A 226 15.77 7.73 16.65
CA SER A 226 15.26 8.98 17.22
C SER A 226 14.04 8.75 18.11
N TYR A 227 13.08 7.92 17.67
CA TYR A 227 11.91 7.58 18.46
C TYR A 227 12.29 6.88 19.77
N MET A 228 13.11 5.83 19.71
CA MET A 228 13.52 5.03 20.88
C MET A 228 14.30 5.86 21.90
N LEU A 229 15.16 6.78 21.46
CA LEU A 229 15.93 7.66 22.35
C LEU A 229 15.06 8.72 23.07
N HIS A 230 13.90 9.09 22.52
CA HIS A 230 13.00 10.08 23.12
C HIS A 230 11.89 9.45 23.96
N THR A 231 11.71 8.13 23.88
CA THR A 231 10.68 7.40 24.63
C THR A 231 11.25 6.49 25.74
N ALA A 232 12.58 6.31 25.77
CA ALA A 232 13.31 5.65 26.84
C ALA A 232 13.58 6.64 27.98
#